data_36b0e2714f3417eefaaa35964519d213
#
_entry.id   36b0e2714f3417eefaaa35964519d213
#
_cell.length_a   1.000
_cell.length_b   1.000
_cell.length_c   1.000
_cell.angle_alpha   90.00
_cell.angle_beta   90.00
_cell.angle_gamma   90.00
#
_symmetry.space_group_name_H-M   'P 1'
#
loop_
_entity.id
_entity.type
_entity.pdbx_description
1 polymer ?
#
loop_
_entity_poly.entity_id
_entity_poly.type
_entity_poly.pdbx_seq_one_letter_code
_entity_poly.pdbx_strand_id
1 'polypeptide(L)'
;LHRWLSSKSTADEKIEEITELYATAQDEFEIAMEETEKATVYAEDDRKAAREELTKVQEAYKAVVDGPDQHLAEEVKRRIGQRIRELEQGVAAMEELATHHD
;
A
#
# COMPACT_ATOMS: atom_id res chain seq x y z
N LEU A 1 18.74 5.92 30.13
CA LEU A 1 18.39 7.30 29.86
C LEU A 1 18.40 7.64 28.37
N HIS A 2 19.42 7.16 27.67
CA HIS A 2 19.57 7.52 26.25
C HIS A 2 18.70 6.70 25.34
N ARG A 3 18.25 5.52 25.75
CA ARG A 3 17.47 4.64 24.91
C ARG A 3 16.10 5.22 24.53
N TRP A 4 15.49 6.02 25.40
CA TRP A 4 14.20 6.60 25.10
C TRP A 4 14.30 7.72 24.04
N LEU A 5 15.50 8.27 23.85
CA LEU A 5 15.74 9.29 22.82
C LEU A 5 15.84 8.69 21.43
N SER A 6 16.25 7.42 21.34
CA SER A 6 16.49 6.77 20.06
C SER A 6 15.54 5.61 19.78
N SER A 7 14.74 5.20 20.76
CA SER A 7 13.84 4.07 20.54
C SER A 7 12.53 4.52 19.92
N LYS A 8 12.06 3.70 19.03
CA LYS A 8 10.74 3.84 18.44
C LYS A 8 9.86 2.74 19.02
N SER A 9 8.56 2.98 19.09
CA SER A 9 7.63 1.94 19.49
C SER A 9 7.58 0.87 18.38
N THR A 10 7.11 -0.31 18.72
CA THR A 10 6.92 -1.38 17.74
C THR A 10 5.93 -0.93 16.66
N ALA A 11 4.88 -0.19 17.05
CA ALA A 11 3.92 0.34 16.11
C ALA A 11 4.60 1.30 15.13
N ASP A 12 5.47 2.19 15.61
CA ASP A 12 6.20 3.12 14.75
C ASP A 12 7.07 2.38 13.74
N GLU A 13 7.77 1.33 14.18
CA GLU A 13 8.61 0.54 13.29
C GLU A 13 7.80 -0.15 12.20
N LYS A 14 6.67 -0.75 12.57
CA LYS A 14 5.80 -1.43 11.61
C LYS A 14 5.17 -0.45 10.64
N ILE A 15 4.75 0.69 11.13
CA ILE A 15 4.17 1.73 10.28
C ILE A 15 5.21 2.26 9.30
N GLU A 16 6.46 2.45 9.71
CA GLU A 16 7.52 2.85 8.80
C GLU A 16 7.72 1.84 7.68
N GLU A 17 7.81 0.55 8.03
CA GLU A 17 7.98 -0.51 7.04
C GLU A 17 6.85 -0.51 6.02
N ILE A 18 5.61 -0.43 6.50
CA ILE A 18 4.44 -0.45 5.62
C ILE A 18 4.36 0.83 4.79
N THR A 19 4.70 1.97 5.39
CA THR A 19 4.67 3.25 4.69
C THR A 19 5.69 3.29 3.53
N GLU A 20 6.85 2.68 3.70
CA GLU A 20 7.81 2.58 2.61
C GLU A 20 7.28 1.75 1.44
N LEU A 21 6.64 0.62 1.74
CA LEU A 21 6.00 -0.20 0.73
C LEU A 21 4.84 0.55 0.07
N TYR A 22 4.08 1.28 0.88
CA TYR A 22 2.95 2.09 0.40
C TYR A 22 3.43 3.17 -0.57
N ALA A 23 4.52 3.85 -0.26
CA ALA A 23 5.05 4.90 -1.13
C ALA A 23 5.38 4.37 -2.52
N THR A 24 6.03 3.20 -2.58
CA THR A 24 6.34 2.55 -3.86
C THR A 24 5.06 2.17 -4.60
N ALA A 25 4.09 1.59 -3.89
CA ALA A 25 2.83 1.19 -4.49
C ALA A 25 2.05 2.39 -5.02
N GLN A 26 2.05 3.49 -4.27
CA GLN A 26 1.38 4.73 -4.68
C GLN A 26 2.01 5.29 -5.95
N ASP A 27 3.33 5.32 -6.02
CA ASP A 27 4.05 5.81 -7.21
C ASP A 27 3.75 4.93 -8.43
N GLU A 28 3.77 3.62 -8.27
CA GLU A 28 3.45 2.70 -9.36
C GLU A 28 2.01 2.84 -9.81
N PHE A 29 1.10 3.05 -8.85
CA PHE A 29 -0.31 3.28 -9.18
C PHE A 29 -0.49 4.55 -10.00
N GLU A 30 0.16 5.64 -9.62
CA GLU A 30 0.03 6.91 -10.34
C GLU A 30 0.55 6.80 -11.77
N ILE A 31 1.67 6.11 -11.96
CA ILE A 31 2.22 5.86 -13.28
C ILE A 31 1.25 5.01 -14.11
N ALA A 32 0.76 3.92 -13.52
CA ALA A 32 -0.15 3.01 -14.19
C ALA A 32 -1.46 3.71 -14.59
N MET A 33 -1.97 4.56 -13.72
CA MET A 33 -3.21 5.30 -13.99
C MET A 33 -3.03 6.24 -15.16
N GLU A 34 -1.92 6.97 -15.21
CA GLU A 34 -1.62 7.86 -16.32
C GLU A 34 -1.53 7.10 -17.64
N GLU A 35 -0.79 5.98 -17.66
CA GLU A 35 -0.64 5.18 -18.86
C GLU A 35 -1.97 4.54 -19.29
N THR A 36 -2.79 4.15 -18.32
CA THR A 36 -4.11 3.59 -18.59
C THR A 36 -5.04 4.64 -19.21
N GLU A 37 -5.03 5.86 -18.69
CA GLU A 37 -5.84 6.95 -19.23
C GLU A 37 -5.42 7.32 -20.66
N LYS A 38 -4.13 7.24 -20.94
CA LYS A 38 -3.58 7.51 -22.28
C LYS A 38 -3.67 6.30 -23.22
N ALA A 39 -4.05 5.14 -22.68
CA ALA A 39 -4.16 3.89 -23.44
C ALA A 39 -2.86 3.52 -24.16
N THR A 40 -1.72 3.63 -23.46
CA THR A 40 -0.41 3.33 -24.04
C THR A 40 -0.12 1.84 -24.03
N VAL A 41 0.92 1.45 -24.76
CA VAL A 41 1.38 0.06 -24.78
C VAL A 41 2.01 -0.36 -23.44
N TYR A 42 2.37 0.61 -22.61
CA TYR A 42 2.98 0.33 -21.30
C TYR A 42 1.94 0.10 -20.20
N ALA A 43 0.68 0.46 -20.45
CA ALA A 43 -0.35 0.49 -19.42
C ALA A 43 -0.55 -0.87 -18.74
N GLU A 44 -0.60 -1.96 -19.49
CA GLU A 44 -0.85 -3.28 -18.92
C GLU A 44 0.26 -3.69 -17.95
N ASP A 45 1.52 -3.53 -18.34
CA ASP A 45 2.64 -3.88 -17.48
C ASP A 45 2.72 -2.97 -16.26
N ASP A 46 2.41 -1.70 -16.43
CA ASP A 46 2.40 -0.75 -15.31
C ASP A 46 1.29 -1.08 -14.32
N ARG A 47 0.11 -1.53 -14.80
CA ARG A 47 -0.97 -1.98 -13.92
C ARG A 47 -0.55 -3.23 -13.14
N LYS A 48 0.14 -4.16 -13.78
CA LYS A 48 0.65 -5.36 -13.09
C LYS A 48 1.65 -4.98 -12.00
N ALA A 49 2.55 -4.05 -12.29
CA ALA A 49 3.52 -3.58 -11.32
C ALA A 49 2.81 -2.92 -10.12
N ALA A 50 1.80 -2.10 -10.37
CA ALA A 50 1.04 -1.46 -9.30
C ALA A 50 0.33 -2.50 -8.43
N ARG A 51 -0.26 -3.51 -9.04
CA ARG A 51 -0.93 -4.60 -8.30
C ARG A 51 0.06 -5.39 -7.45
N GLU A 52 1.23 -5.70 -7.99
CA GLU A 52 2.27 -6.41 -7.25
C GLU A 52 2.75 -5.61 -6.03
N GLU A 53 2.95 -4.31 -6.20
CA GLU A 53 3.38 -3.46 -5.11
C GLU A 53 2.28 -3.29 -4.06
N LEU A 54 1.02 -3.21 -4.48
CA LEU A 54 -0.10 -3.20 -3.55
C LEU A 54 -0.15 -4.49 -2.73
N THR A 55 0.09 -5.63 -3.36
CA THR A 55 0.09 -6.92 -2.67
C THR A 55 1.11 -6.93 -1.54
N LYS A 56 2.29 -6.36 -1.77
CA LYS A 56 3.31 -6.27 -0.73
C LYS A 56 2.83 -5.44 0.47
N VAL A 57 2.15 -4.33 0.20
CA VAL A 57 1.56 -3.50 1.26
C VAL A 57 0.52 -4.31 2.04
N GLN A 58 -0.36 -4.98 1.32
CA GLN A 58 -1.43 -5.77 1.92
C GLN A 58 -0.88 -6.89 2.80
N GLU A 59 0.13 -7.58 2.32
CA GLU A 59 0.75 -8.67 3.08
C GLU A 59 1.43 -8.17 4.35
N ALA A 60 2.17 -7.08 4.25
CA ALA A 60 2.83 -6.50 5.41
C ALA A 60 1.83 -6.01 6.45
N TYR A 61 0.76 -5.36 5.98
CA TYR A 61 -0.31 -4.87 6.85
C TYR A 61 -1.04 -6.03 7.54
N LYS A 62 -1.42 -7.03 6.77
CA LYS A 62 -2.13 -8.20 7.28
C LYS A 62 -1.31 -8.96 8.32
N ALA A 63 -0.01 -9.08 8.13
CA ALA A 63 0.86 -9.76 9.08
C ALA A 63 0.78 -9.13 10.47
N VAL A 64 0.62 -7.82 10.55
CA VAL A 64 0.49 -7.12 11.83
C VAL A 64 -0.94 -7.19 12.36
N VAL A 65 -1.91 -6.90 11.49
CA VAL A 65 -3.32 -6.80 11.88
C VAL A 65 -3.88 -8.14 12.33
N ASP A 66 -3.46 -9.22 11.70
CA ASP A 66 -3.89 -10.58 12.03
C ASP A 66 -2.94 -11.26 13.02
N GLY A 67 -1.91 -10.56 13.46
CA GLY A 67 -0.94 -11.11 14.40
C GLY A 67 -1.48 -11.20 15.81
N PRO A 68 -0.70 -11.79 16.73
CA PRO A 68 -1.17 -12.05 18.10
C PRO A 68 -1.22 -10.83 19.01
N ASP A 69 -0.52 -9.75 18.64
CA ASP A 69 -0.51 -8.51 19.43
C ASP A 69 -1.68 -7.62 19.02
N GLN A 70 -2.79 -7.73 19.73
CA GLN A 70 -4.00 -6.99 19.41
C GLN A 70 -3.85 -5.48 19.58
N HIS A 71 -3.07 -5.06 20.57
CA HIS A 71 -2.84 -3.65 20.81
C HIS A 71 -2.06 -3.03 19.64
N LEU A 72 -1.04 -3.71 19.18
CA LEU A 72 -0.27 -3.30 18.01
C LEU A 72 -1.17 -3.27 16.76
N ALA A 73 -1.97 -4.31 16.56
CA ALA A 73 -2.89 -4.39 15.43
C ALA A 73 -3.84 -3.20 15.38
N GLU A 74 -4.44 -2.84 16.51
CA GLU A 74 -5.39 -1.73 16.58
C GLU A 74 -4.70 -0.39 16.30
N GLU A 75 -3.49 -0.21 16.83
CA GLU A 75 -2.71 0.99 16.60
C GLU A 75 -2.39 1.18 15.11
N VAL A 76 -1.93 0.12 14.46
CA VAL A 76 -1.58 0.14 13.05
C VAL A 76 -2.83 0.39 12.18
N LYS A 77 -3.95 -0.30 12.48
CA LYS A 77 -5.21 -0.08 11.76
C LYS A 77 -5.64 1.38 11.83
N ARG A 78 -5.58 1.96 13.02
CA ARG A 78 -6.03 3.32 13.25
C ARG A 78 -5.19 4.32 12.48
N ARG A 79 -3.88 4.07 12.42
CA ARG A 79 -2.94 5.06 11.87
C ARG A 79 -2.82 5.02 10.35
N ILE A 80 -2.92 3.84 9.73
CA ILE A 80 -2.69 3.72 8.28
C ILE A 80 -3.75 2.92 7.52
N GLY A 81 -4.70 2.31 8.21
CA GLY A 81 -5.68 1.45 7.55
C GLY A 81 -6.49 2.14 6.45
N GLN A 82 -6.89 3.38 6.68
CA GLN A 82 -7.68 4.12 5.71
C GLN A 82 -6.89 4.42 4.42
N ARG A 83 -5.62 4.76 4.55
CA ARG A 83 -4.77 5.04 3.39
C ARG A 83 -4.61 3.80 2.52
N ILE A 84 -4.46 2.64 3.16
CA ILE A 84 -4.33 1.38 2.43
C ILE A 84 -5.64 1.06 1.70
N ARG A 85 -6.79 1.23 2.36
CA ARG A 85 -8.10 1.01 1.72
C ARG A 85 -8.28 1.92 0.51
N GLU A 86 -7.87 3.16 0.60
CA GLU A 86 -7.97 4.10 -0.52
C GLU A 86 -7.13 3.66 -1.70
N LEU A 87 -5.92 3.18 -1.44
CA LEU A 87 -5.06 2.66 -2.51
C LEU A 87 -5.66 1.40 -3.13
N GLU A 88 -6.19 0.49 -2.31
CA GLU A 88 -6.86 -0.72 -2.79
C GLU A 88 -8.01 -0.36 -3.74
N GLN A 89 -8.83 0.59 -3.33
CA GLN A 89 -9.95 1.05 -4.14
C GLN A 89 -9.49 1.70 -5.44
N GLY A 90 -8.42 2.49 -5.37
CA GLY A 90 -7.86 3.14 -6.55
C GLY A 90 -7.33 2.15 -7.58
N VAL A 91 -6.57 1.17 -7.12
CA VAL A 91 -6.02 0.14 -8.00
C VAL A 91 -7.15 -0.69 -8.63
N ALA A 92 -8.13 -1.09 -7.82
CA ALA A 92 -9.26 -1.86 -8.32
C ALA A 92 -10.07 -1.07 -9.37
N ALA A 93 -10.30 0.21 -9.11
CA ALA A 93 -11.02 1.07 -10.07
C ALA A 93 -10.25 1.24 -11.38
N MET A 94 -8.93 1.36 -11.30
CA MET A 94 -8.08 1.44 -12.48
C MET A 94 -8.16 0.15 -13.31
N GLU A 95 -8.11 -1.00 -12.64
CA GLU A 95 -8.21 -2.29 -13.31
C GLU A 95 -9.56 -2.46 -14.00
N GLU A 96 -10.62 -2.02 -13.33
CA GLU A 96 -11.97 -2.03 -13.90
C GLU A 96 -12.07 -1.11 -15.12
N LEU A 97 -11.48 0.07 -15.04
CA LEU A 97 -11.45 1.00 -16.15
C LEU A 97 -10.76 0.37 -17.36
N ALA A 98 -9.66 -0.33 -17.15
CA ALA A 98 -8.91 -0.99 -18.20
C ALA A 98 -9.75 -2.06 -18.93
N THR A 99 -10.58 -2.82 -18.19
CA THR A 99 -11.40 -3.85 -18.82
C THR A 99 -12.47 -3.27 -19.73
N HIS A 100 -12.88 -2.03 -19.52
CA HIS A 100 -13.85 -1.37 -20.40
C HIS A 100 -13.20 -0.76 -21.64
N HIS A 101 -11.90 -0.50 -21.57
CA HIS A 101 -11.19 0.12 -22.70
C HIS A 101 -10.46 -0.88 -23.58
N ASP A 102 -10.17 -2.03 -23.04
CA ASP A 102 -9.48 -3.10 -23.76
C ASP A 102 -10.48 -4.00 -24.46
#